data_042682f9a566b442965008651a2920b6
#
_entry.id   042682f9a566b442965008651a2920b6
#
_cell.length_a   1.000
_cell.length_b   1.000
_cell.length_c   1.000
_cell.angle_alpha   90.00
_cell.angle_beta   90.00
_cell.angle_gamma   90.00
#
_symmetry.space_group_name_H-M   'P 1'
#
loop_
_entity.id
_entity.type
_entity.pdbx_description
1 polymer ?
#
loop_
_entity_poly.entity_id
_entity_poly.type
_entity_poly.pdbx_seq_one_letter_code
_entity_poly.pdbx_strand_id
1 'polypeptide(L)'
;EVTAAQVGFRLGPRINAAGRLDDAGRGVRLLSTSDPVVADALAEELDRENRARQEIERQMLEEALADAASLVGGGARGLVLSRPGWHPGVVGIVAARVVERFHRPAVLVGVTDGVGKGSGRSIERFHLHDALSACSSHLQRFGGHRHAAGITIDPGAIAAFREAFERHAASVLRDEDLVPRTRIEGWVDGAMLDERAATDLERLAPFGAGNPEPVFGLRARPSRARQVGAAGIHLKLVLADRDAIAFQLGDRLALCSGPVEAAVSVGFDDWDGMRRLQLRVRDLRAAS
;
A
#
# COMPACT_ATOMS: atom_id res chain seq x y z
N GLU A 1 15.15 -21.70 6.65
CA GLU A 1 15.12 -21.37 5.22
C GLU A 1 14.47 -19.99 5.03
N VAL A 2 15.06 -19.13 4.18
CA VAL A 2 14.54 -17.75 3.96
C VAL A 2 13.39 -17.83 2.96
N THR A 3 12.23 -17.31 3.33
CA THR A 3 11.03 -17.29 2.47
C THR A 3 10.99 -16.07 1.55
N ALA A 4 10.26 -16.15 0.44
CA ALA A 4 10.02 -15.02 -0.47
C ALA A 4 9.40 -13.81 0.26
N ALA A 5 8.50 -14.05 1.22
CA ALA A 5 7.92 -12.99 2.06
C ALA A 5 8.96 -12.30 2.95
N GLN A 6 9.90 -13.05 3.52
CA GLN A 6 11.00 -12.46 4.30
C GLN A 6 11.92 -11.62 3.42
N VAL A 7 12.22 -12.08 2.21
CA VAL A 7 13.01 -11.29 1.24
C VAL A 7 12.25 -10.00 0.90
N GLY A 8 10.99 -10.08 0.52
CA GLY A 8 10.20 -8.93 0.07
C GLY A 8 9.88 -7.91 1.18
N PHE A 9 9.59 -8.39 2.40
CA PHE A 9 9.08 -7.51 3.48
C PHE A 9 10.07 -7.26 4.62
N ARG A 10 11.18 -8.01 4.72
CA ARG A 10 12.21 -7.77 5.74
C ARG A 10 13.54 -7.33 5.14
N LEU A 11 14.09 -8.04 4.17
CA LEU A 11 15.39 -7.71 3.59
C LEU A 11 15.28 -6.57 2.58
N GLY A 12 14.35 -6.67 1.63
CA GLY A 12 14.16 -5.68 0.57
C GLY A 12 13.99 -4.24 1.07
N PRO A 13 13.15 -3.96 2.09
CA PRO A 13 13.00 -2.60 2.63
C PRO A 13 14.30 -2.01 3.20
N ARG A 14 15.16 -2.82 3.83
CA ARG A 14 16.46 -2.38 4.37
C ARG A 14 17.44 -2.03 3.27
N ILE A 15 17.56 -2.91 2.28
CA ILE A 15 18.43 -2.68 1.12
C ILE A 15 17.97 -1.44 0.34
N ASN A 16 16.64 -1.29 0.14
CA ASN A 16 16.07 -0.15 -0.57
C ASN A 16 16.19 1.17 0.20
N ALA A 17 16.31 1.14 1.53
CA ALA A 17 16.41 2.35 2.34
C ALA A 17 17.70 3.12 2.04
N ALA A 18 18.82 2.44 1.83
CA ALA A 18 20.09 3.05 1.44
C ALA A 18 19.95 3.93 0.19
N GLY A 19 19.37 3.39 -0.88
CA GLY A 19 19.17 4.14 -2.13
C GLY A 19 18.11 5.25 -2.08
N ARG A 20 17.40 5.40 -0.95
CA ARG A 20 16.42 6.49 -0.75
C ARG A 20 16.95 7.65 0.06
N LEU A 21 17.79 7.36 1.05
CA LEU A 21 18.30 8.36 1.98
C LEU A 21 19.76 8.71 1.69
N ASP A 22 20.54 7.77 1.15
CA ASP A 22 21.98 7.93 0.95
C ASP A 22 22.49 7.07 -0.24
N ASP A 23 23.57 6.31 -0.08
CA ASP A 23 24.26 5.55 -1.12
C ASP A 23 23.75 4.10 -1.24
N ALA A 24 23.14 3.76 -2.37
CA ALA A 24 22.71 2.40 -2.70
C ALA A 24 23.86 1.38 -2.78
N GLY A 25 25.11 1.83 -2.93
CA GLY A 25 26.31 0.98 -2.99
C GLY A 25 26.50 0.12 -1.74
N ARG A 26 26.01 0.56 -0.58
CA ARG A 26 26.07 -0.25 0.66
C ARG A 26 25.25 -1.54 0.56
N GLY A 27 24.07 -1.49 -0.07
CA GLY A 27 23.29 -2.69 -0.34
C GLY A 27 24.02 -3.68 -1.24
N VAL A 28 24.70 -3.19 -2.28
CA VAL A 28 25.53 -4.02 -3.16
C VAL A 28 26.69 -4.64 -2.39
N ARG A 29 27.40 -3.84 -1.58
CA ARG A 29 28.52 -4.35 -0.75
C ARG A 29 28.06 -5.43 0.23
N LEU A 30 26.91 -5.24 0.90
CA LEU A 30 26.37 -6.26 1.81
C LEU A 30 26.11 -7.58 1.07
N LEU A 31 25.53 -7.52 -0.12
CA LEU A 31 25.17 -8.73 -0.90
C LEU A 31 26.38 -9.40 -1.57
N SER A 32 27.52 -8.71 -1.69
CA SER A 32 28.72 -9.22 -2.38
C SER A 32 29.90 -9.55 -1.46
N THR A 33 29.87 -9.13 -0.19
CA THR A 33 30.95 -9.43 0.75
C THR A 33 30.92 -10.88 1.21
N SER A 34 32.09 -11.50 1.36
CA SER A 34 32.28 -12.80 2.00
C SER A 34 32.78 -12.68 3.45
N ASP A 35 33.11 -11.46 3.90
CA ASP A 35 33.58 -11.21 5.25
C ASP A 35 32.38 -11.00 6.20
N PRO A 36 32.17 -11.88 7.20
CA PRO A 36 31.05 -11.80 8.11
C PRO A 36 31.08 -10.53 8.98
N VAL A 37 32.25 -10.02 9.35
CA VAL A 37 32.34 -8.79 10.16
C VAL A 37 31.89 -7.59 9.36
N VAL A 38 32.27 -7.51 8.10
CA VAL A 38 31.81 -6.46 7.17
C VAL A 38 30.32 -6.59 6.91
N ALA A 39 29.82 -7.82 6.74
CA ALA A 39 28.39 -8.08 6.52
C ALA A 39 27.54 -7.63 7.71
N ASP A 40 27.93 -7.96 8.92
CA ASP A 40 27.21 -7.56 10.14
C ASP A 40 27.19 -6.03 10.32
N ALA A 41 28.33 -5.36 10.13
CA ALA A 41 28.40 -3.90 10.20
C ALA A 41 27.48 -3.21 9.18
N LEU A 42 27.48 -3.67 7.93
CA LEU A 42 26.60 -3.14 6.87
C LEU A 42 25.12 -3.44 7.13
N ALA A 43 24.79 -4.61 7.66
CA ALA A 43 23.41 -4.96 8.02
C ALA A 43 22.86 -4.06 9.13
N GLU A 44 23.64 -3.77 10.15
CA GLU A 44 23.26 -2.82 11.21
C GLU A 44 23.08 -1.39 10.69
N GLU A 45 23.96 -0.95 9.79
CA GLU A 45 23.86 0.36 9.15
C GLU A 45 22.56 0.47 8.33
N LEU A 46 22.27 -0.50 7.47
CA LEU A 46 21.03 -0.54 6.69
C LEU A 46 19.77 -0.64 7.56
N ASP A 47 19.84 -1.31 8.71
CA ASP A 47 18.71 -1.34 9.66
C ASP A 47 18.47 0.03 10.29
N ARG A 48 19.52 0.77 10.68
CA ARG A 48 19.42 2.15 11.17
C ARG A 48 18.81 3.09 10.12
N GLU A 49 19.28 3.01 8.87
CA GLU A 49 18.74 3.81 7.76
C GLU A 49 17.27 3.49 7.48
N ASN A 50 16.89 2.20 7.52
CA ASN A 50 15.51 1.82 7.35
C ASN A 50 14.60 2.34 8.47
N ARG A 51 15.07 2.37 9.72
CA ARG A 51 14.33 2.99 10.84
C ARG A 51 14.17 4.49 10.65
N ALA A 52 15.24 5.19 10.25
CA ALA A 52 15.18 6.62 9.94
C ALA A 52 14.18 6.92 8.81
N ARG A 53 14.22 6.13 7.72
CA ARG A 53 13.25 6.24 6.64
C ARG A 53 11.82 6.02 7.12
N GLN A 54 11.58 5.02 7.97
CA GLN A 54 10.24 4.74 8.52
C GLN A 54 9.70 5.89 9.35
N GLU A 55 10.55 6.57 10.12
CA GLU A 55 10.14 7.73 10.92
C GLU A 55 9.80 8.93 10.02
N ILE A 56 10.61 9.20 8.99
CA ILE A 56 10.30 10.22 7.97
C ILE A 56 8.98 9.89 7.26
N GLU A 57 8.80 8.62 6.85
CA GLU A 57 7.57 8.14 6.20
C GLU A 57 6.34 8.37 7.10
N ARG A 58 6.44 8.04 8.39
CA ARG A 58 5.34 8.18 9.35
C ARG A 58 4.87 9.63 9.46
N GLN A 59 5.81 10.56 9.64
CA GLN A 59 5.51 11.99 9.76
C GLN A 59 4.90 12.56 8.48
N MET A 60 5.53 12.27 7.33
CA MET A 60 5.00 12.71 6.04
C MET A 60 3.63 12.11 5.73
N LEU A 61 3.39 10.86 6.11
CA LEU A 61 2.11 10.19 5.87
C LEU A 61 0.98 10.83 6.68
N GLU A 62 1.21 11.15 7.95
CA GLU A 62 0.23 11.81 8.81
C GLU A 62 -0.23 13.16 8.20
N GLU A 63 0.73 13.98 7.78
CA GLU A 63 0.45 15.25 7.12
C GLU A 63 -0.28 15.06 5.78
N ALA A 64 0.21 14.13 4.94
CA ALA A 64 -0.37 13.90 3.62
C ALA A 64 -1.80 13.33 3.69
N LEU A 65 -2.11 12.48 4.67
CA LEU A 65 -3.45 11.95 4.87
C LEU A 65 -4.43 13.06 5.31
N ALA A 66 -4.00 13.98 6.16
CA ALA A 66 -4.84 15.11 6.59
C ALA A 66 -5.15 16.04 5.41
N ASP A 67 -4.13 16.40 4.61
CA ASP A 67 -4.30 17.25 3.42
C ASP A 67 -5.18 16.55 2.37
N ALA A 68 -4.94 15.25 2.11
CA ALA A 68 -5.73 14.47 1.17
C ALA A 68 -7.19 14.34 1.59
N ALA A 69 -7.46 14.11 2.88
CA ALA A 69 -8.83 14.01 3.41
C ALA A 69 -9.63 15.30 3.15
N SER A 70 -9.00 16.46 3.32
CA SER A 70 -9.62 17.75 3.03
C SER A 70 -9.99 17.89 1.54
N LEU A 71 -9.07 17.53 0.63
CA LEU A 71 -9.31 17.60 -0.82
C LEU A 71 -10.39 16.62 -1.27
N VAL A 72 -10.37 15.39 -0.76
CA VAL A 72 -11.37 14.35 -1.06
C VAL A 72 -12.74 14.76 -0.52
N GLY A 73 -12.79 15.34 0.69
CA GLY A 73 -14.02 15.91 1.24
C GLY A 73 -14.60 17.05 0.39
N GLY A 74 -13.77 17.79 -0.33
CA GLY A 74 -14.14 18.77 -1.34
C GLY A 74 -14.49 18.19 -2.72
N GLY A 75 -14.48 16.86 -2.89
CA GLY A 75 -14.85 16.19 -4.13
C GLY A 75 -13.70 15.97 -5.13
N ALA A 76 -12.44 16.20 -4.74
CA ALA A 76 -11.30 16.02 -5.63
C ALA A 76 -11.15 14.58 -6.10
N ARG A 77 -10.91 14.39 -7.40
CA ARG A 77 -10.67 13.10 -8.06
C ARG A 77 -9.19 12.82 -8.30
N GLY A 78 -8.37 13.86 -8.38
CA GLY A 78 -6.91 13.79 -8.47
C GLY A 78 -6.27 14.61 -7.35
N LEU A 79 -5.22 14.09 -6.74
CA LEU A 79 -4.59 14.72 -5.58
C LEU A 79 -3.19 15.22 -5.92
N VAL A 80 -2.91 16.49 -5.68
CA VAL A 80 -1.54 17.03 -5.70
C VAL A 80 -1.28 17.66 -4.33
N LEU A 81 -0.36 17.07 -3.59
CA LEU A 81 0.03 17.49 -2.25
C LEU A 81 1.47 17.99 -2.27
N SER A 82 1.76 19.04 -1.53
CA SER A 82 3.12 19.57 -1.46
C SER A 82 3.42 20.20 -0.11
N ARG A 83 4.61 19.93 0.42
CA ARG A 83 5.13 20.62 1.60
C ARG A 83 6.64 20.85 1.48
N PRO A 84 7.14 21.97 2.03
CA PRO A 84 8.57 22.13 2.27
C PRO A 84 9.07 21.02 3.22
N GLY A 85 10.27 20.52 2.96
CA GLY A 85 10.91 19.53 3.82
C GLY A 85 10.48 18.07 3.62
N TRP A 86 9.48 17.78 2.78
CA TRP A 86 9.18 16.40 2.42
C TRP A 86 10.33 15.78 1.64
N HIS A 87 10.81 14.64 2.13
CA HIS A 87 12.01 14.00 1.58
C HIS A 87 11.75 13.37 0.20
N PRO A 88 12.51 13.74 -0.86
CA PRO A 88 12.28 13.26 -2.23
C PRO A 88 12.34 11.75 -2.39
N GLY A 89 13.19 11.05 -1.61
CA GLY A 89 13.29 9.59 -1.61
C GLY A 89 12.11 8.86 -0.96
N VAL A 90 11.26 9.60 -0.22
CA VAL A 90 10.13 9.04 0.55
C VAL A 90 8.77 9.42 -0.05
N VAL A 91 8.66 10.55 -0.76
CA VAL A 91 7.38 11.01 -1.37
C VAL A 91 6.67 9.93 -2.17
N GLY A 92 7.41 9.04 -2.86
CA GLY A 92 6.82 7.97 -3.66
C GLY A 92 6.20 6.84 -2.83
N ILE A 93 6.70 6.61 -1.61
CA ILE A 93 6.11 5.63 -0.68
C ILE A 93 4.82 6.22 -0.12
N VAL A 94 4.88 7.46 0.33
CA VAL A 94 3.72 8.16 0.90
C VAL A 94 2.62 8.34 -0.15
N ALA A 95 2.97 8.65 -1.42
CA ALA A 95 2.01 8.70 -2.52
C ALA A 95 1.25 7.38 -2.69
N ALA A 96 1.94 6.24 -2.59
CA ALA A 96 1.28 4.92 -2.65
C ALA A 96 0.28 4.74 -1.50
N ARG A 97 0.65 5.13 -0.27
CA ARG A 97 -0.25 5.05 0.89
C ARG A 97 -1.47 5.96 0.78
N VAL A 98 -1.29 7.17 0.21
CA VAL A 98 -2.42 8.07 -0.07
C VAL A 98 -3.38 7.44 -1.10
N VAL A 99 -2.84 6.85 -2.17
CA VAL A 99 -3.65 6.14 -3.18
C VAL A 99 -4.37 4.92 -2.58
N GLU A 100 -3.69 4.12 -1.76
CA GLU A 100 -4.30 2.99 -1.05
C GLU A 100 -5.47 3.46 -0.15
N ARG A 101 -5.30 4.57 0.58
CA ARG A 101 -6.31 5.07 1.52
C ARG A 101 -7.53 5.68 0.86
N PHE A 102 -7.32 6.48 -0.19
CA PHE A 102 -8.39 7.30 -0.78
C PHE A 102 -8.87 6.81 -2.14
N HIS A 103 -8.18 5.83 -2.73
CA HIS A 103 -8.43 5.33 -4.09
C HIS A 103 -8.52 6.46 -5.12
N ARG A 104 -7.53 7.36 -5.11
CA ARG A 104 -7.38 8.52 -6.01
C ARG A 104 -5.95 8.56 -6.55
N PRO A 105 -5.73 8.91 -7.83
CA PRO A 105 -4.38 9.19 -8.31
C PRO A 105 -3.80 10.37 -7.51
N ALA A 106 -2.55 10.23 -7.06
CA ALA A 106 -1.91 11.22 -6.21
C ALA A 106 -0.48 11.52 -6.65
N VAL A 107 -0.11 12.79 -6.64
CA VAL A 107 1.25 13.29 -6.82
C VAL A 107 1.65 14.04 -5.56
N LEU A 108 2.73 13.62 -4.93
CA LEU A 108 3.30 14.28 -3.76
C LEU A 108 4.61 14.97 -4.15
N VAL A 109 4.79 16.19 -3.70
CA VAL A 109 5.95 17.04 -4.05
C VAL A 109 6.64 17.54 -2.78
N GLY A 110 7.91 17.17 -2.62
CA GLY A 110 8.80 17.80 -1.64
C GLY A 110 9.53 18.96 -2.26
N VAL A 111 9.56 20.10 -1.57
CA VAL A 111 10.29 21.31 -2.01
C VAL A 111 11.55 21.44 -1.19
N THR A 112 12.70 21.46 -1.87
CA THR A 112 14.03 21.65 -1.27
C THR A 112 14.86 22.53 -2.19
N ASP A 113 15.55 23.51 -1.64
CA ASP A 113 16.44 24.44 -2.38
C ASP A 113 15.78 25.10 -3.59
N GLY A 114 14.51 25.48 -3.46
CA GLY A 114 13.77 26.16 -4.54
C GLY A 114 13.34 25.23 -5.70
N VAL A 115 13.47 23.91 -5.55
CA VAL A 115 13.07 22.93 -6.55
C VAL A 115 12.04 21.95 -5.95
N GLY A 116 10.94 21.75 -6.64
CA GLY A 116 9.96 20.71 -6.32
C GLY A 116 10.33 19.40 -6.99
N LYS A 117 10.58 18.35 -6.21
CA LYS A 117 10.71 16.96 -6.70
C LYS A 117 9.53 16.15 -6.23
N GLY A 118 8.80 15.54 -7.16
CA GLY A 118 7.60 14.80 -6.83
C GLY A 118 7.57 13.39 -7.39
N SER A 119 6.72 12.60 -6.78
CA SER A 119 6.41 11.24 -7.24
C SER A 119 4.90 11.03 -7.22
N GLY A 120 4.39 10.47 -8.32
CA GLY A 120 2.98 10.12 -8.47
C GLY A 120 2.75 8.62 -8.40
N ARG A 121 1.56 8.28 -7.91
CA ARG A 121 0.99 6.92 -7.94
C ARG A 121 -0.44 7.00 -8.45
N SER A 122 -0.92 5.91 -9.03
CA SER A 122 -2.21 5.91 -9.68
C SER A 122 -3.06 4.70 -9.35
N ILE A 123 -4.34 4.79 -9.68
CA ILE A 123 -5.30 3.70 -9.68
C ILE A 123 -5.40 3.07 -11.07
N GLU A 124 -6.00 1.88 -11.17
CA GLU A 124 -6.06 1.11 -12.41
C GLU A 124 -6.69 1.88 -13.59
N ARG A 125 -7.73 2.68 -13.32
CA ARG A 125 -8.48 3.42 -14.35
C ARG A 125 -7.87 4.74 -14.78
N PHE A 126 -6.72 5.14 -14.21
CA PHE A 126 -6.10 6.42 -14.52
C PHE A 126 -4.66 6.25 -15.02
N HIS A 127 -4.39 6.73 -16.24
CA HIS A 127 -3.06 6.67 -16.83
C HIS A 127 -2.22 7.88 -16.41
N LEU A 128 -1.37 7.71 -15.40
CA LEU A 128 -0.64 8.80 -14.77
C LEU A 128 0.27 9.56 -15.76
N HIS A 129 0.99 8.84 -16.63
CA HIS A 129 1.88 9.48 -17.61
C HIS A 129 1.10 10.38 -18.58
N ASP A 130 -0.08 9.96 -19.05
CA ASP A 130 -0.90 10.78 -19.96
C ASP A 130 -1.43 12.03 -19.24
N ALA A 131 -1.81 11.88 -17.97
CA ALA A 131 -2.22 13.02 -17.14
C ALA A 131 -1.09 14.03 -16.95
N LEU A 132 0.14 13.57 -16.70
CA LEU A 132 1.31 14.45 -16.61
C LEU A 132 1.64 15.10 -17.95
N SER A 133 1.47 14.38 -19.06
CA SER A 133 1.63 14.94 -20.41
C SER A 133 0.63 16.05 -20.69
N ALA A 134 -0.64 15.87 -20.29
CA ALA A 134 -1.68 16.90 -20.39
C ALA A 134 -1.39 18.14 -19.52
N CYS A 135 -0.59 17.98 -18.44
CA CYS A 135 -0.19 19.05 -17.53
C CYS A 135 1.26 19.53 -17.77
N SER A 136 1.89 19.15 -18.88
CA SER A 136 3.33 19.34 -19.13
C SER A 136 3.78 20.81 -19.08
N SER A 137 2.92 21.76 -19.43
CA SER A 137 3.22 23.20 -19.37
C SER A 137 3.54 23.72 -17.96
N HIS A 138 3.16 22.99 -16.93
CA HIS A 138 3.45 23.33 -15.54
C HIS A 138 4.67 22.59 -14.97
N LEU A 139 5.29 21.68 -15.72
CA LEU A 139 6.36 20.81 -15.28
C LEU A 139 7.68 21.15 -15.98
N GLN A 140 8.77 21.16 -15.24
CA GLN A 140 10.11 21.29 -15.82
C GLN A 140 10.56 19.94 -16.43
N ARG A 141 10.27 18.84 -15.75
CA ARG A 141 10.56 17.47 -16.22
C ARG A 141 9.53 16.51 -15.62
N PHE A 142 9.19 15.48 -16.39
CA PHE A 142 8.41 14.35 -15.91
C PHE A 142 8.79 13.09 -16.68
N GLY A 143 8.48 11.94 -16.09
CA GLY A 143 8.70 10.64 -16.72
C GLY A 143 8.16 9.50 -15.84
N GLY A 144 7.89 8.39 -16.48
CA GLY A 144 7.36 7.22 -15.79
C GLY A 144 6.39 6.41 -16.66
N HIS A 145 5.51 5.69 -16.00
CA HIS A 145 4.59 4.74 -16.61
C HIS A 145 3.15 5.00 -16.15
N ARG A 146 2.25 4.11 -16.54
CA ARG A 146 0.82 4.17 -16.21
C ARG A 146 0.54 4.36 -14.71
N HIS A 147 1.26 3.67 -13.83
CA HIS A 147 0.95 3.60 -12.40
C HIS A 147 1.90 4.38 -11.50
N ALA A 148 3.07 4.76 -12.01
CA ALA A 148 4.07 5.47 -11.24
C ALA A 148 4.87 6.41 -12.14
N ALA A 149 5.11 7.63 -11.65
CA ALA A 149 5.87 8.64 -12.37
C ALA A 149 6.61 9.58 -11.41
N GLY A 150 7.67 10.21 -11.91
CA GLY A 150 8.42 11.26 -11.23
C GLY A 150 8.23 12.59 -11.93
N ILE A 151 8.28 13.67 -11.17
CA ILE A 151 8.22 15.04 -11.70
C ILE A 151 9.29 15.95 -11.09
N THR A 152 9.65 16.97 -11.83
CA THR A 152 10.36 18.17 -11.34
C THR A 152 9.53 19.40 -11.70
N ILE A 153 9.30 20.27 -10.73
CA ILE A 153 8.41 21.41 -10.87
C ILE A 153 8.97 22.64 -10.15
N ASP A 154 8.72 23.81 -10.68
CA ASP A 154 8.93 25.06 -9.98
C ASP A 154 7.90 25.18 -8.82
N PRO A 155 8.33 25.52 -7.59
CA PRO A 155 7.39 25.67 -6.47
C PRO A 155 6.25 26.66 -6.75
N GLY A 156 6.50 27.72 -7.52
CA GLY A 156 5.49 28.69 -7.93
C GLY A 156 4.44 28.13 -8.90
N ALA A 157 4.77 27.05 -9.62
CA ALA A 157 3.84 26.39 -10.54
C ALA A 157 2.97 25.30 -9.89
N ILE A 158 3.22 24.93 -8.63
CA ILE A 158 2.52 23.80 -7.97
C ILE A 158 1.00 24.03 -7.90
N ALA A 159 0.56 25.26 -7.61
CA ALA A 159 -0.87 25.56 -7.54
C ALA A 159 -1.56 25.37 -8.89
N ALA A 160 -1.00 25.90 -9.97
CA ALA A 160 -1.52 25.74 -11.32
C ALA A 160 -1.49 24.28 -11.79
N PHE A 161 -0.44 23.55 -11.46
CA PHE A 161 -0.34 22.09 -11.71
C PHE A 161 -1.44 21.32 -10.99
N ARG A 162 -1.72 21.64 -9.71
CA ARG A 162 -2.80 20.99 -8.92
C ARG A 162 -4.15 21.15 -9.61
N GLU A 163 -4.48 22.35 -10.03
CA GLU A 163 -5.74 22.62 -10.74
C GLU A 163 -5.82 21.90 -12.07
N ALA A 164 -4.73 21.88 -12.84
CA ALA A 164 -4.68 21.20 -14.14
C ALA A 164 -4.81 19.68 -13.98
N PHE A 165 -4.12 19.10 -12.99
CA PHE A 165 -4.16 17.67 -12.69
C PHE A 165 -5.56 17.24 -12.23
N GLU A 166 -6.19 18.03 -11.35
CA GLU A 166 -7.57 17.77 -10.90
C GLU A 166 -8.57 17.88 -12.06
N ARG A 167 -8.51 18.91 -12.90
CA ARG A 167 -9.38 19.03 -14.08
C ARG A 167 -9.23 17.83 -14.99
N HIS A 168 -8.01 17.35 -15.22
CA HIS A 168 -7.78 16.17 -16.04
C HIS A 168 -8.37 14.91 -15.36
N ALA A 169 -8.14 14.73 -14.06
CA ALA A 169 -8.70 13.60 -13.33
C ALA A 169 -10.24 13.62 -13.34
N ALA A 170 -10.86 14.78 -13.16
CA ALA A 170 -12.30 14.95 -13.21
C ALA A 170 -12.89 14.66 -14.60
N SER A 171 -12.15 14.90 -15.68
CA SER A 171 -12.60 14.61 -17.05
C SER A 171 -12.52 13.12 -17.43
N VAL A 172 -11.66 12.35 -16.75
CA VAL A 172 -11.38 10.94 -17.07
C VAL A 172 -12.07 9.97 -16.12
N LEU A 173 -12.08 10.29 -14.81
CA LEU A 173 -12.58 9.40 -13.77
C LEU A 173 -14.07 9.66 -13.49
N ARG A 174 -14.82 8.57 -13.31
CA ARG A 174 -16.19 8.57 -12.82
C ARG A 174 -16.23 8.16 -11.34
N ASP A 175 -17.34 8.37 -10.65
CA ASP A 175 -17.48 7.99 -9.24
C ASP A 175 -17.28 6.49 -9.01
N GLU A 176 -17.71 5.66 -9.96
CA GLU A 176 -17.50 4.20 -9.92
C GLU A 176 -16.04 3.77 -10.01
N ASP A 177 -15.18 4.60 -10.64
CA ASP A 177 -13.73 4.35 -10.76
C ASP A 177 -12.99 4.70 -9.47
N LEU A 178 -13.62 5.46 -8.58
CA LEU A 178 -13.08 5.93 -7.31
C LEU A 178 -13.44 5.02 -6.13
N VAL A 179 -14.13 3.93 -6.40
CA VAL A 179 -14.47 2.89 -5.42
C VAL A 179 -13.50 1.74 -5.59
N PRO A 180 -12.71 1.39 -4.56
CA PRO A 180 -11.81 0.24 -4.64
C PRO A 180 -12.61 -1.04 -4.86
N ARG A 181 -12.09 -1.92 -5.72
CA ARG A 181 -12.71 -3.21 -6.01
C ARG A 181 -11.78 -4.34 -5.63
N THR A 182 -12.26 -5.28 -4.86
CA THR A 182 -11.54 -6.51 -4.55
C THR A 182 -11.99 -7.60 -5.50
N ARG A 183 -11.06 -8.09 -6.33
CA ARG A 183 -11.34 -9.23 -7.21
C ARG A 183 -11.39 -10.51 -6.38
N ILE A 184 -12.39 -11.32 -6.62
CA ILE A 184 -12.52 -12.66 -6.07
C ILE A 184 -12.53 -13.69 -7.20
N GLU A 185 -11.99 -14.89 -6.96
CA GLU A 185 -12.00 -16.00 -7.91
C GLU A 185 -13.40 -16.63 -8.03
N GLY A 186 -14.15 -16.59 -6.95
CA GLY A 186 -15.53 -17.08 -6.90
C GLY A 186 -16.09 -17.04 -5.48
N TRP A 187 -17.39 -17.29 -5.36
CA TRP A 187 -18.07 -17.49 -4.08
C TRP A 187 -17.92 -18.94 -3.64
N VAL A 188 -17.59 -19.14 -2.38
CA VAL A 188 -17.39 -20.48 -1.81
C VAL A 188 -18.19 -20.65 -0.53
N ASP A 189 -18.53 -21.90 -0.20
CA ASP A 189 -19.02 -22.27 1.12
C ASP A 189 -17.84 -22.27 2.10
N GLY A 190 -18.06 -21.82 3.34
CA GLY A 190 -17.04 -21.81 4.36
C GLY A 190 -16.46 -23.18 4.69
N ALA A 191 -17.23 -24.24 4.51
CA ALA A 191 -16.76 -25.62 4.69
C ALA A 191 -15.64 -26.00 3.71
N MET A 192 -15.59 -25.36 2.52
CA MET A 192 -14.55 -25.60 1.52
C MET A 192 -13.20 -24.95 1.89
N LEU A 193 -13.19 -24.00 2.83
CA LEU A 193 -11.99 -23.30 3.28
C LEU A 193 -11.37 -24.06 4.47
N ASP A 194 -10.94 -25.29 4.23
CA ASP A 194 -10.36 -26.21 5.21
C ASP A 194 -8.82 -26.30 5.08
N GLU A 195 -8.19 -27.11 5.93
CA GLU A 195 -6.74 -27.32 5.92
C GLU A 195 -6.24 -27.94 4.62
N ARG A 196 -7.06 -28.75 3.95
CA ARG A 196 -6.71 -29.34 2.65
C ARG A 196 -6.66 -28.24 1.59
N ALA A 197 -7.68 -27.39 1.52
CA ALA A 197 -7.68 -26.25 0.59
C ALA A 197 -6.50 -25.31 0.84
N ALA A 198 -6.20 -24.98 2.11
CA ALA A 198 -5.04 -24.17 2.45
C ALA A 198 -3.72 -24.80 2.00
N THR A 199 -3.55 -26.12 2.22
CA THR A 199 -2.36 -26.87 1.80
C THR A 199 -2.22 -26.92 0.28
N ASP A 200 -3.31 -27.14 -0.45
CA ASP A 200 -3.30 -27.19 -1.91
C ASP A 200 -2.99 -25.80 -2.50
N LEU A 201 -3.50 -24.73 -1.90
CA LEU A 201 -3.19 -23.35 -2.30
C LEU A 201 -1.74 -22.97 -2.02
N GLU A 202 -1.14 -23.40 -0.91
CA GLU A 202 0.28 -23.16 -0.64
C GLU A 202 1.20 -23.74 -1.73
N ARG A 203 0.79 -24.79 -2.42
CA ARG A 203 1.55 -25.37 -3.55
C ARG A 203 1.60 -24.47 -4.78
N LEU A 204 0.73 -23.46 -4.86
CA LEU A 204 0.75 -22.46 -5.91
C LEU A 204 1.72 -21.30 -5.60
N ALA A 205 2.24 -21.24 -4.37
CA ALA A 205 3.24 -20.21 -3.99
C ALA A 205 4.57 -20.39 -4.76
N PRO A 206 5.39 -19.34 -4.93
CA PRO A 206 5.26 -18.03 -4.27
C PRO A 206 4.25 -17.10 -4.96
N PHE A 207 3.45 -16.41 -4.15
CA PHE A 207 2.51 -15.40 -4.65
C PHE A 207 3.20 -14.04 -4.80
N GLY A 208 2.75 -13.26 -5.79
CA GLY A 208 3.30 -11.95 -6.09
C GLY A 208 2.81 -11.40 -7.43
N ALA A 209 3.62 -10.54 -8.06
CA ALA A 209 3.32 -9.99 -9.37
C ALA A 209 3.22 -11.11 -10.42
N GLY A 210 2.08 -11.18 -11.14
CA GLY A 210 1.82 -12.24 -12.13
C GLY A 210 1.28 -13.56 -11.56
N ASN A 211 1.34 -13.76 -10.23
CA ASN A 211 0.74 -14.91 -9.53
C ASN A 211 0.09 -14.42 -8.22
N PRO A 212 -1.06 -13.71 -8.27
CA PRO A 212 -1.69 -13.19 -7.07
C PRO A 212 -2.23 -14.32 -6.18
N GLU A 213 -2.19 -14.09 -4.86
CA GLU A 213 -2.81 -15.00 -3.91
C GLU A 213 -4.32 -15.09 -4.18
N PRO A 214 -4.90 -16.29 -4.34
CA PRO A 214 -6.33 -16.44 -4.59
C PRO A 214 -7.19 -15.87 -3.46
N VAL A 215 -8.22 -15.11 -3.83
CA VAL A 215 -9.17 -14.50 -2.92
C VAL A 215 -10.57 -15.01 -3.24
N PHE A 216 -11.29 -15.48 -2.24
CA PHE A 216 -12.62 -16.04 -2.38
C PHE A 216 -13.67 -15.16 -1.73
N GLY A 217 -14.88 -15.12 -2.29
CA GLY A 217 -16.05 -14.52 -1.66
C GLY A 217 -16.68 -15.50 -0.68
N LEU A 218 -16.93 -15.06 0.54
CA LEU A 218 -17.58 -15.83 1.60
C LEU A 218 -18.74 -15.05 2.17
N ARG A 219 -19.93 -15.66 2.23
CA ARG A 219 -21.09 -15.13 2.96
C ARG A 219 -21.19 -15.81 4.30
N ALA A 220 -21.12 -15.05 5.38
CA ALA A 220 -21.19 -15.61 6.74
C ALA A 220 -21.75 -14.59 7.73
N ARG A 221 -22.23 -15.08 8.87
CA ARG A 221 -22.48 -14.24 10.04
C ARG A 221 -21.23 -14.29 10.92
N PRO A 222 -20.54 -13.16 11.13
CA PRO A 222 -19.38 -13.13 12.01
C PRO A 222 -19.76 -13.44 13.46
N SER A 223 -18.83 -14.07 14.17
CA SER A 223 -18.90 -14.19 15.64
C SER A 223 -17.57 -13.77 16.26
N ARG A 224 -17.58 -13.48 17.57
CA ARG A 224 -16.39 -13.08 18.36
C ARG A 224 -15.60 -11.93 17.73
N ALA A 225 -16.28 -11.04 17.01
CA ALA A 225 -15.63 -9.91 16.34
C ALA A 225 -15.15 -8.90 17.37
N ARG A 226 -13.87 -8.49 17.26
CA ARG A 226 -13.25 -7.48 18.13
C ARG A 226 -12.10 -6.78 17.43
N GLN A 227 -11.87 -5.53 17.78
CA GLN A 227 -10.68 -4.80 17.39
C GLN A 227 -9.44 -5.34 18.13
N VAL A 228 -8.30 -5.40 17.41
CA VAL A 228 -7.00 -5.83 17.93
C VAL A 228 -5.88 -4.97 17.38
N GLY A 229 -4.68 -5.08 17.99
CA GLY A 229 -3.52 -4.26 17.62
C GLY A 229 -3.54 -2.89 18.26
N ALA A 230 -2.48 -2.11 18.07
CA ALA A 230 -2.38 -0.74 18.57
C ALA A 230 -3.52 0.10 18.01
N ALA A 231 -4.20 0.87 18.86
CA ALA A 231 -5.36 1.70 18.50
C ALA A 231 -6.55 0.95 17.85
N GLY A 232 -6.60 -0.40 17.93
CA GLY A 232 -7.73 -1.18 17.39
C GLY A 232 -7.83 -1.19 15.86
N ILE A 233 -6.73 -0.98 15.16
CA ILE A 233 -6.71 -0.85 13.69
C ILE A 233 -7.00 -2.13 12.92
N HIS A 234 -6.93 -3.29 13.57
CA HIS A 234 -7.23 -4.59 12.97
C HIS A 234 -8.51 -5.17 13.56
N LEU A 235 -9.13 -6.09 12.83
CA LEU A 235 -10.33 -6.80 13.28
C LEU A 235 -10.01 -8.30 13.35
N LYS A 236 -10.21 -8.92 14.53
CA LYS A 236 -10.17 -10.36 14.72
C LYS A 236 -11.60 -10.86 14.90
N LEU A 237 -11.97 -11.93 14.19
CA LEU A 237 -13.34 -12.45 14.16
C LEU A 237 -13.32 -13.96 13.84
N VAL A 238 -14.48 -14.58 13.90
CA VAL A 238 -14.70 -15.94 13.40
C VAL A 238 -15.69 -15.85 12.23
N LEU A 239 -15.34 -16.45 11.11
CA LEU A 239 -16.19 -16.55 9.91
C LEU A 239 -16.31 -18.02 9.53
N ALA A 240 -17.55 -18.54 9.39
CA ALA A 240 -17.81 -19.92 9.04
C ALA A 240 -16.99 -20.91 9.90
N ASP A 241 -16.99 -20.70 11.22
CA ASP A 241 -16.26 -21.48 12.22
C ASP A 241 -14.73 -21.51 12.06
N ARG A 242 -14.16 -20.57 11.32
CA ARG A 242 -12.71 -20.38 11.13
C ARG A 242 -12.24 -19.08 11.77
N ASP A 243 -11.10 -19.13 12.44
CA ASP A 243 -10.42 -17.90 12.88
C ASP A 243 -10.08 -17.03 11.69
N ALA A 244 -10.36 -15.74 11.81
CA ALA A 244 -10.13 -14.76 10.75
C ALA A 244 -9.47 -13.50 11.28
N ILE A 245 -8.58 -12.92 10.48
CA ILE A 245 -7.93 -11.65 10.75
C ILE A 245 -8.14 -10.69 9.57
N ALA A 246 -8.55 -9.46 9.85
CA ALA A 246 -8.71 -8.39 8.89
C ALA A 246 -7.76 -7.25 9.26
N PHE A 247 -6.63 -7.17 8.59
CA PHE A 247 -5.65 -6.11 8.82
C PHE A 247 -6.19 -4.77 8.32
N GLN A 248 -6.04 -3.72 9.14
CA GLN A 248 -6.47 -2.35 8.86
C GLN A 248 -7.98 -2.17 8.59
N LEU A 249 -8.81 -3.10 9.02
CA LEU A 249 -10.27 -3.07 8.90
C LEU A 249 -10.97 -2.98 10.28
N GLY A 250 -10.28 -2.45 11.29
CA GLY A 250 -10.86 -2.29 12.63
C GLY A 250 -12.09 -1.38 12.65
N ASP A 251 -12.16 -0.40 11.76
CA ASP A 251 -13.31 0.48 11.56
C ASP A 251 -14.58 -0.23 11.04
N ARG A 252 -14.43 -1.45 10.51
CA ARG A 252 -15.53 -2.28 10.02
C ARG A 252 -16.22 -3.14 11.09
N LEU A 253 -15.84 -3.00 12.37
CA LEU A 253 -16.44 -3.78 13.46
C LEU A 253 -17.97 -3.71 13.49
N ALA A 254 -18.55 -2.55 13.21
CA ALA A 254 -20.01 -2.36 13.20
C ALA A 254 -20.73 -3.27 12.19
N LEU A 255 -20.09 -3.63 11.07
CA LEU A 255 -20.66 -4.54 10.06
C LEU A 255 -20.83 -5.97 10.61
N CYS A 256 -20.04 -6.35 11.61
CA CYS A 256 -20.04 -7.71 12.17
C CYS A 256 -21.27 -8.01 13.05
N SER A 257 -22.15 -7.05 13.27
CA SER A 257 -23.44 -7.28 13.96
C SER A 257 -24.46 -8.05 13.12
N GLY A 258 -24.30 -8.02 11.78
CA GLY A 258 -25.14 -8.69 10.80
C GLY A 258 -24.38 -9.69 9.92
N PRO A 259 -25.09 -10.30 8.93
CA PRO A 259 -24.45 -11.07 7.89
C PRO A 259 -23.51 -10.18 7.04
N VAL A 260 -22.37 -10.76 6.62
CA VAL A 260 -21.39 -10.06 5.80
C VAL A 260 -21.05 -10.84 4.55
N GLU A 261 -20.61 -10.11 3.54
CA GLU A 261 -19.83 -10.62 2.42
C GLU A 261 -18.37 -10.24 2.66
N ALA A 262 -17.51 -11.26 2.74
CA ALA A 262 -16.09 -11.10 2.97
C ALA A 262 -15.28 -11.61 1.78
N ALA A 263 -14.29 -10.86 1.36
CA ALA A 263 -13.25 -11.31 0.46
C ALA A 263 -12.12 -11.90 1.31
N VAL A 264 -11.85 -13.20 1.19
CA VAL A 264 -10.93 -13.91 2.08
C VAL A 264 -9.87 -14.69 1.28
N SER A 265 -8.65 -14.73 1.78
CA SER A 265 -7.68 -15.78 1.43
C SER A 265 -7.54 -16.74 2.60
N VAL A 266 -7.24 -18.01 2.31
CA VAL A 266 -7.08 -19.06 3.30
C VAL A 266 -5.62 -19.51 3.37
N GLY A 267 -5.11 -19.71 4.55
CA GLY A 267 -3.73 -20.12 4.77
C GLY A 267 -3.50 -20.52 6.22
N PHE A 268 -2.24 -20.66 6.59
CA PHE A 268 -1.88 -20.99 7.98
C PHE A 268 -1.25 -19.78 8.67
N ASP A 269 -1.53 -19.69 9.97
CA ASP A 269 -0.87 -18.76 10.89
C ASP A 269 0.08 -19.57 11.80
N ASP A 270 1.35 -19.20 11.79
CA ASP A 270 2.43 -19.84 12.56
C ASP A 270 2.95 -18.89 13.67
N TRP A 271 2.20 -17.85 14.03
CA TRP A 271 2.67 -16.77 14.91
C TRP A 271 3.16 -17.23 16.29
N ASP A 272 2.50 -18.20 16.88
CA ASP A 272 2.81 -18.76 18.22
C ASP A 272 3.56 -20.10 18.17
N GLY A 273 4.11 -20.47 17.02
CA GLY A 273 4.78 -21.74 16.79
C GLY A 273 3.82 -22.92 16.56
N MET A 274 2.52 -22.68 16.56
CA MET A 274 1.49 -23.66 16.19
C MET A 274 0.87 -23.28 14.85
N ARG A 275 0.94 -24.19 13.90
CA ARG A 275 0.32 -24.01 12.59
C ARG A 275 -1.19 -24.16 12.68
N ARG A 276 -1.93 -23.07 12.46
CA ARG A 276 -3.39 -23.03 12.54
C ARG A 276 -3.99 -22.47 11.28
N LEU A 277 -5.10 -23.08 10.84
CA LEU A 277 -5.88 -22.55 9.73
C LEU A 277 -6.42 -21.17 10.10
N GLN A 278 -6.20 -20.19 9.23
CA GLN A 278 -6.68 -18.82 9.40
C GLN A 278 -7.16 -18.22 8.08
N LEU A 279 -8.28 -17.53 8.12
CA LEU A 279 -8.74 -16.70 7.02
C LEU A 279 -8.14 -15.30 7.15
N ARG A 280 -7.60 -14.77 6.04
CA ARG A 280 -7.18 -13.37 5.94
C ARG A 280 -8.24 -12.61 5.18
N VAL A 281 -8.96 -11.74 5.87
CA VAL A 281 -10.01 -10.91 5.27
C VAL A 281 -9.34 -9.74 4.57
N ARG A 282 -9.56 -9.63 3.26
CA ARG A 282 -9.06 -8.55 2.40
C ARG A 282 -10.03 -7.38 2.34
N ASP A 283 -11.32 -7.68 2.37
CA ASP A 283 -12.39 -6.69 2.39
C ASP A 283 -13.64 -7.27 3.05
N LEU A 284 -14.51 -6.39 3.57
CA LEU A 284 -15.72 -6.77 4.30
C LEU A 284 -16.82 -5.76 4.04
N ARG A 285 -18.01 -6.24 3.67
CA ARG A 285 -19.21 -5.40 3.54
C ARG A 285 -20.44 -6.10 4.13
N ALA A 286 -21.49 -5.34 4.43
CA ALA A 286 -22.77 -5.93 4.79
C ALA A 286 -23.27 -6.80 3.65
N ALA A 287 -23.83 -7.97 3.97
CA ALA A 287 -24.50 -8.80 2.97
C ALA A 287 -25.77 -8.10 2.50
N SER A 288 -25.96 -8.06 1.20
CA SER A 288 -27.16 -7.53 0.55
C SER A 288 -28.30 -8.54 0.61
#